data_54b65aaf6c442c9a94dfbfd9b4900e3d
#
_entry.id   54b65aaf6c442c9a94dfbfd9b4900e3d
#
_cell.length_a   1.000
_cell.length_b   1.000
_cell.length_c   1.000
_cell.angle_alpha   90.00
_cell.angle_beta   90.00
_cell.angle_gamma   90.00
#
_symmetry.space_group_name_H-M   'P 1'
#
loop_
_entity.id
_entity.type
_entity.pdbx_description
1 polymer ?
#
loop_
_entity_poly.entity_id
_entity_poly.type
_entity_poly.pdbx_seq_one_letter_code
_entity_poly.pdbx_strand_id
1 'polypeptide(L)'
;MKFSASTALKISLLLCLTLLAVFGMAQHNPNSVYSRFGLGLPDAFAGVPHYGMGGITSPLSDPVVLNPANPASYSFLEVTNLQTSIKGAFTQSTYQNTTSNYHNGQVNQLGMGFKKPVSKWAFAIALSPYSTVDYRFSSKDTLSDTLTSAYTYSGRGGINKATMGCSRLFRFG
;
A
#
# COMPACT_ATOMS: atom_id res chain seq x y z
N MET A 1 -41.12 -2.53 16.58
CA MET A 1 -40.80 -2.15 15.20
C MET A 1 -39.91 -3.22 14.60
N LYS A 2 -40.41 -4.04 13.66
CA LYS A 2 -39.59 -5.03 12.95
C LYS A 2 -38.93 -4.31 11.77
N PHE A 3 -37.63 -4.02 11.87
CA PHE A 3 -36.89 -3.54 10.72
C PHE A 3 -36.87 -4.64 9.66
N SER A 4 -37.20 -4.30 8.43
CA SER A 4 -37.08 -5.22 7.30
C SER A 4 -35.60 -5.59 7.13
N ALA A 5 -35.29 -6.86 6.83
CA ALA A 5 -33.91 -7.32 6.58
C ALA A 5 -33.19 -6.48 5.53
N SER A 6 -33.93 -5.96 4.53
CA SER A 6 -33.40 -5.04 3.51
C SER A 6 -32.96 -3.70 4.10
N THR A 7 -33.68 -3.16 5.10
CA THR A 7 -33.31 -1.90 5.74
C THR A 7 -32.07 -2.06 6.64
N ALA A 8 -31.99 -3.18 7.37
CA ALA A 8 -30.82 -3.48 8.18
C ALA A 8 -29.55 -3.66 7.33
N LEU A 9 -29.66 -4.31 6.17
CA LEU A 9 -28.56 -4.46 5.23
C LEU A 9 -28.06 -3.11 4.67
N LYS A 10 -28.99 -2.21 4.31
CA LYS A 10 -28.64 -0.86 3.82
C LYS A 10 -27.94 -0.02 4.89
N ILE A 11 -28.42 -0.09 6.14
CA ILE A 11 -27.81 0.62 7.27
C ILE A 11 -26.40 0.07 7.55
N SER A 12 -26.22 -1.25 7.53
CA SER A 12 -24.92 -1.90 7.72
C SER A 12 -23.93 -1.52 6.60
N LEU A 13 -24.39 -1.48 5.36
CA LEU A 13 -23.57 -1.06 4.22
C LEU A 13 -23.15 0.42 4.33
N LEU A 14 -24.09 1.30 4.71
CA LEU A 14 -23.81 2.71 4.91
C LEU A 14 -22.83 2.94 6.07
N LEU A 15 -22.98 2.22 7.17
CA LEU A 15 -22.06 2.26 8.32
C LEU A 15 -20.68 1.78 7.94
N CYS A 16 -20.55 0.72 7.14
CA CYS A 16 -19.29 0.22 6.64
C CYS A 16 -18.61 1.24 5.72
N LEU A 17 -19.37 1.90 4.85
CA LEU A 17 -18.85 2.93 3.94
C LEU A 17 -18.36 4.17 4.70
N THR A 18 -19.07 4.60 5.75
CA THR A 18 -18.64 5.74 6.59
C THR A 18 -17.41 5.42 7.43
N LEU A 19 -17.31 4.20 7.96
CA LEU A 19 -16.11 3.74 8.66
C LEU A 19 -14.88 3.73 7.73
N LEU A 20 -15.02 3.25 6.49
CA LEU A 20 -13.94 3.28 5.50
C LEU A 20 -13.48 4.71 5.17
N ALA A 21 -14.37 5.68 5.11
CA ALA A 21 -14.05 7.08 4.86
C ALA A 21 -13.26 7.72 6.01
N VAL A 22 -13.57 7.37 7.27
CA VAL A 22 -12.86 7.87 8.46
C VAL A 22 -11.43 7.33 8.51
N PHE A 23 -11.20 6.08 8.13
CA PHE A 23 -9.84 5.51 8.08
C PHE A 23 -8.97 6.17 7.00
N GLY A 24 -9.53 6.71 5.93
CA GLY A 24 -8.79 7.39 4.87
C GLY A 24 -8.16 8.73 5.30
N MET A 25 -8.62 9.34 6.38
CA MET A 25 -8.15 10.66 6.84
C MET A 25 -7.04 10.60 7.92
N ALA A 26 -6.75 9.43 8.48
CA ALA A 26 -6.05 9.30 9.76
C ALA A 26 -4.52 9.23 9.66
N GLN A 27 -3.90 9.34 8.48
CA GLN A 27 -2.49 8.94 8.37
C GLN A 27 -1.63 10.01 7.71
N HIS A 28 -1.22 10.99 8.51
CA HIS A 28 -0.26 11.97 8.07
C HIS A 28 0.86 12.13 9.10
N ASN A 29 1.95 11.40 8.91
CA ASN A 29 3.22 11.66 9.55
C ASN A 29 4.31 11.72 8.48
N PRO A 30 5.10 12.82 8.41
CA PRO A 30 6.17 12.93 7.43
C PRO A 30 7.19 11.81 7.64
N ASN A 31 7.39 11.02 6.60
CA ASN A 31 8.12 9.77 6.68
C ASN A 31 9.62 9.96 6.46
N SER A 32 10.00 10.87 5.55
CA SER A 32 11.42 11.12 5.27
C SER A 32 11.62 12.36 4.43
N VAL A 33 12.60 13.17 4.81
CA VAL A 33 13.06 14.34 4.03
C VAL A 33 13.59 13.92 2.65
N TYR A 34 14.11 12.71 2.52
CA TYR A 34 14.63 12.18 1.25
C TYR A 34 13.54 11.90 0.22
N SER A 35 12.28 11.75 0.66
CA SER A 35 11.14 11.54 -0.25
C SER A 35 10.85 12.73 -1.18
N ARG A 36 11.48 13.89 -0.95
CA ARG A 36 11.37 15.07 -1.82
C ARG A 36 12.09 14.92 -3.16
N PHE A 37 12.99 13.95 -3.28
CA PHE A 37 13.79 13.77 -4.48
C PHE A 37 13.19 12.75 -5.44
N GLY A 38 13.27 13.03 -6.74
CA GLY A 38 12.82 12.13 -7.79
C GLY A 38 11.33 11.78 -7.68
N LEU A 39 11.04 10.49 -7.72
CA LEU A 39 9.68 9.95 -7.64
C LEU A 39 9.21 9.68 -6.20
N GLY A 40 9.97 10.09 -5.19
CA GLY A 40 9.75 9.76 -3.80
C GLY A 40 10.47 8.49 -3.37
N LEU A 41 10.12 7.97 -2.20
CA LEU A 41 10.66 6.70 -1.72
C LEU A 41 9.92 5.54 -2.39
N PRO A 42 10.65 4.66 -3.10
CA PRO A 42 10.04 3.48 -3.70
C PRO A 42 9.49 2.56 -2.62
N ASP A 43 8.30 2.03 -2.85
CA ASP A 43 7.70 1.03 -1.98
C ASP A 43 7.92 -0.37 -2.57
N ALA A 44 8.20 -1.33 -1.71
CA ALA A 44 8.40 -2.69 -2.16
C ALA A 44 7.06 -3.31 -2.57
N PHE A 45 7.04 -3.88 -3.78
CA PHE A 45 5.93 -4.61 -4.34
C PHE A 45 5.81 -5.98 -3.68
N ALA A 46 5.25 -6.05 -2.48
CA ALA A 46 5.16 -7.33 -1.84
C ALA A 46 3.87 -7.44 -1.02
N GLY A 47 3.14 -8.52 -1.17
CA GLY A 47 2.14 -8.95 -0.21
C GLY A 47 2.77 -9.38 1.10
N VAL A 48 1.97 -9.57 2.14
CA VAL A 48 2.45 -9.94 3.49
C VAL A 48 3.40 -11.14 3.49
N PRO A 49 3.13 -12.25 2.76
CA PRO A 49 4.04 -13.39 2.75
C PRO A 49 5.42 -13.06 2.17
N HIS A 50 5.47 -12.20 1.16
CA HIS A 50 6.71 -11.79 0.51
C HIS A 50 7.58 -10.93 1.45
N TYR A 51 6.96 -10.07 2.26
CA TYR A 51 7.70 -9.31 3.29
C TYR A 51 8.34 -10.23 4.33
N GLY A 52 7.65 -11.29 4.74
CA GLY A 52 8.21 -12.29 5.64
C GLY A 52 9.43 -13.01 5.08
N MET A 53 9.58 -13.03 3.75
CA MET A 53 10.70 -13.64 3.03
C MET A 53 11.71 -12.60 2.50
N GLY A 54 11.79 -11.42 3.14
CA GLY A 54 12.71 -10.37 2.73
C GLY A 54 12.35 -9.63 1.44
N GLY A 55 11.08 -9.67 1.01
CA GLY A 55 10.61 -8.95 -0.17
C GLY A 55 10.83 -9.71 -1.49
N ILE A 56 11.18 -10.99 -1.44
CA ILE A 56 11.32 -11.82 -2.64
C ILE A 56 9.95 -11.97 -3.31
N THR A 57 9.86 -11.62 -4.59
CA THR A 57 8.60 -11.67 -5.34
C THR A 57 8.71 -12.51 -6.61
N SER A 58 9.78 -12.33 -7.39
CA SER A 58 9.89 -12.89 -8.74
C SER A 58 9.78 -14.42 -8.83
N PRO A 59 10.44 -15.23 -7.99
CA PRO A 59 10.39 -16.69 -8.11
C PRO A 59 9.18 -17.32 -7.40
N LEU A 60 8.41 -16.56 -6.63
CA LEU A 60 7.37 -17.11 -5.79
C LEU A 60 6.08 -17.35 -6.55
N SER A 61 5.62 -18.59 -6.47
CA SER A 61 4.29 -19.02 -6.93
C SER A 61 3.59 -19.73 -5.78
N ASP A 62 2.40 -19.30 -5.46
CA ASP A 62 1.60 -19.83 -4.36
C ASP A 62 0.19 -20.14 -4.87
N PRO A 63 -0.43 -21.26 -4.47
CA PRO A 63 -1.76 -21.63 -4.93
C PRO A 63 -2.87 -20.72 -4.39
N VAL A 64 -2.62 -19.98 -3.32
CA VAL A 64 -3.63 -19.17 -2.62
C VAL A 64 -3.28 -17.68 -2.63
N VAL A 65 -1.98 -17.32 -2.72
CA VAL A 65 -1.51 -15.93 -2.63
C VAL A 65 -1.26 -15.37 -4.01
N LEU A 66 -1.95 -14.26 -4.30
CA LEU A 66 -1.71 -13.51 -5.54
C LEU A 66 -0.37 -12.75 -5.45
N ASN A 67 0.47 -12.96 -6.45
CA ASN A 67 1.73 -12.23 -6.62
C ASN A 67 1.68 -11.29 -7.84
N PRO A 68 1.31 -10.01 -7.67
CA PRO A 68 1.20 -9.07 -8.80
C PRO A 68 2.53 -8.75 -9.48
N ALA A 69 3.64 -9.04 -8.82
CA ALA A 69 4.98 -8.79 -9.38
C ALA A 69 5.40 -9.87 -10.39
N ASN A 70 4.78 -11.05 -10.32
CA ASN A 70 5.07 -12.16 -11.23
C ASN A 70 3.79 -12.66 -11.93
N PRO A 71 3.46 -12.17 -13.12
CA PRO A 71 2.26 -12.62 -13.84
C PRO A 71 2.23 -14.13 -14.13
N ALA A 72 3.39 -14.77 -14.29
CA ALA A 72 3.46 -16.22 -14.52
C ALA A 72 2.90 -17.03 -13.33
N SER A 73 3.01 -16.49 -12.13
CA SER A 73 2.51 -17.13 -10.91
C SER A 73 0.98 -17.29 -10.87
N TYR A 74 0.23 -16.50 -11.65
CA TYR A 74 -1.24 -16.57 -11.63
C TYR A 74 -1.76 -17.93 -12.09
N SER A 75 -1.06 -18.61 -12.99
CA SER A 75 -1.45 -19.93 -13.46
C SER A 75 -1.37 -21.00 -12.38
N PHE A 76 -0.62 -20.76 -11.30
CA PHE A 76 -0.51 -21.67 -10.15
C PHE A 76 -1.61 -21.44 -9.12
N LEU A 77 -2.37 -20.35 -9.19
CA LEU A 77 -3.53 -20.18 -8.33
C LEU A 77 -4.50 -21.34 -8.50
N GLU A 78 -5.05 -21.85 -7.43
CA GLU A 78 -6.05 -22.91 -7.43
C GLU A 78 -7.46 -22.37 -7.22
N VAL A 79 -7.57 -21.20 -6.60
CA VAL A 79 -8.84 -20.57 -6.25
C VAL A 79 -8.90 -19.11 -6.70
N THR A 80 -10.11 -18.63 -6.94
CA THR A 80 -10.35 -17.19 -7.05
C THR A 80 -10.23 -16.57 -5.67
N ASN A 81 -9.36 -15.56 -5.52
CA ASN A 81 -9.11 -14.90 -4.25
C ASN A 81 -9.22 -13.39 -4.35
N LEU A 82 -9.57 -12.77 -3.24
CA LEU A 82 -9.45 -11.34 -2.98
C LEU A 82 -8.40 -11.15 -1.89
N GLN A 83 -7.41 -10.34 -2.15
CA GLN A 83 -6.30 -10.11 -1.23
C GLN A 83 -6.14 -8.62 -0.96
N THR A 84 -6.02 -8.29 0.31
CA THR A 84 -5.62 -6.95 0.76
C THR A 84 -4.48 -7.08 1.76
N SER A 85 -3.53 -6.16 1.70
CA SER A 85 -2.46 -6.07 2.68
C SER A 85 -2.31 -4.66 3.19
N ILE A 86 -2.07 -4.55 4.49
CA ILE A 86 -1.84 -3.30 5.19
C ILE A 86 -0.44 -3.36 5.79
N LYS A 87 0.31 -2.27 5.64
CA LYS A 87 1.66 -2.10 6.17
C LYS A 87 1.64 -1.00 7.22
N GLY A 88 2.20 -1.29 8.38
CA GLY A 88 2.50 -0.30 9.42
C GLY A 88 4.01 -0.17 9.60
N ALA A 89 4.50 1.05 9.77
CA ALA A 89 5.90 1.32 10.08
C ALA A 89 6.00 2.25 11.28
N PHE A 90 6.88 1.89 12.20
CA PHE A 90 7.25 2.71 13.36
C PHE A 90 8.72 3.11 13.17
N THR A 91 8.98 4.38 13.08
CA THR A 91 10.32 4.90 12.86
C THR A 91 10.70 5.82 14.02
N GLN A 92 11.82 5.55 14.63
CA GLN A 92 12.42 6.42 15.63
C GLN A 92 13.65 7.08 15.02
N SER A 93 13.69 8.38 15.03
CA SER A 93 14.82 9.17 14.58
C SER A 93 15.40 9.94 15.75
N THR A 94 16.69 9.75 16.00
CA THR A 94 17.43 10.47 17.05
C THR A 94 18.51 11.32 16.39
N TYR A 95 18.46 12.61 16.66
CA TYR A 95 19.48 13.55 16.22
C TYR A 95 19.96 14.36 17.43
N GLN A 96 21.25 14.28 17.72
CA GLN A 96 21.84 14.82 18.95
C GLN A 96 21.08 14.27 20.18
N ASN A 97 20.37 15.12 20.93
CA ASN A 97 19.60 14.74 22.12
C ASN A 97 18.09 14.77 21.89
N THR A 98 17.63 14.92 20.66
CA THR A 98 16.21 15.00 20.30
C THR A 98 15.78 13.70 19.62
N THR A 99 14.81 13.02 20.20
CA THR A 99 14.21 11.81 19.63
C THR A 99 12.82 12.14 19.10
N SER A 100 12.58 11.77 17.86
CA SER A 100 11.27 11.92 17.19
C SER A 100 10.76 10.54 16.77
N ASN A 101 9.51 10.25 17.12
CA ASN A 101 8.83 9.00 16.75
C ASN A 101 7.81 9.27 15.64
N TYR A 102 7.86 8.48 14.59
CA TYR A 102 6.96 8.54 13.46
C TYR A 102 6.21 7.22 13.32
N HIS A 103 4.91 7.32 13.06
CA HIS A 103 4.05 6.16 12.79
C HIS A 103 3.44 6.34 11.41
N ASN A 104 3.56 5.33 10.58
CA ASN A 104 2.95 5.34 9.25
C ASN A 104 2.17 4.05 9.04
N GLY A 105 1.00 4.16 8.43
CA GLY A 105 0.21 3.01 8.02
C GLY A 105 -0.36 3.25 6.63
N GLN A 106 -0.33 2.23 5.78
CA GLN A 106 -0.86 2.34 4.43
C GLN A 106 -1.41 1.01 3.94
N VAL A 107 -2.36 1.09 3.01
CA VAL A 107 -2.77 -0.08 2.24
C VAL A 107 -1.65 -0.36 1.24
N ASN A 108 -1.02 -1.54 1.38
CA ASN A 108 0.13 -1.92 0.57
C ASN A 108 -0.26 -2.66 -0.71
N GLN A 109 -1.39 -3.36 -0.69
CA GLN A 109 -1.88 -4.08 -1.85
C GLN A 109 -3.38 -4.30 -1.74
N LEU A 110 -4.07 -4.10 -2.85
CA LEU A 110 -5.42 -4.60 -3.08
C LEU A 110 -5.37 -5.37 -4.38
N GLY A 111 -5.74 -6.64 -4.38
CA GLY A 111 -5.66 -7.48 -5.57
C GLY A 111 -6.74 -8.55 -5.61
N MET A 112 -7.12 -8.94 -6.81
CA MET A 112 -8.05 -10.02 -7.06
C MET A 112 -7.48 -10.95 -8.14
N GLY A 113 -7.38 -12.22 -7.79
CA GLY A 113 -7.00 -13.28 -8.71
C GLY A 113 -8.21 -14.11 -9.10
N PHE A 114 -8.39 -14.33 -10.38
CA PHE A 114 -9.49 -15.13 -10.94
C PHE A 114 -8.95 -16.42 -11.52
N LYS A 115 -9.33 -17.51 -10.92
CA LYS A 115 -8.97 -18.85 -11.39
C LYS A 115 -10.15 -19.78 -11.23
N LYS A 116 -10.51 -20.43 -12.33
CA LYS A 116 -11.47 -21.53 -12.32
C LYS A 116 -10.69 -22.84 -12.18
N PRO A 117 -11.06 -23.76 -11.26
CA PRO A 117 -10.27 -24.97 -10.95
C PRO A 117 -9.84 -25.82 -12.14
N VAL A 118 -10.69 -25.94 -13.16
CA VAL A 118 -10.41 -26.74 -14.36
C VAL A 118 -9.72 -25.95 -15.46
N SER A 119 -9.67 -24.62 -15.35
CA SER A 119 -9.12 -23.76 -16.40
C SER A 119 -7.60 -23.70 -16.35
N LYS A 120 -6.96 -23.76 -17.50
CA LYS A 120 -5.53 -23.48 -17.64
C LYS A 120 -5.21 -21.97 -17.61
N TRP A 121 -6.24 -21.11 -17.71
CA TRP A 121 -6.11 -19.67 -17.70
C TRP A 121 -6.38 -19.09 -16.31
N ALA A 122 -5.59 -18.11 -15.95
CA ALA A 122 -5.80 -17.27 -14.77
C ALA A 122 -5.66 -15.80 -15.14
N PHE A 123 -6.43 -14.95 -14.47
CA PHE A 123 -6.42 -13.49 -14.63
C PHE A 123 -6.21 -12.86 -13.27
N ALA A 124 -5.56 -11.71 -13.25
CA ALA A 124 -5.43 -10.95 -12.03
C ALA A 124 -5.44 -9.44 -12.30
N ILE A 125 -5.97 -8.72 -11.33
CA ILE A 125 -5.88 -7.26 -11.23
C ILE A 125 -5.37 -6.91 -9.85
N ALA A 126 -4.50 -5.92 -9.76
CA ALA A 126 -4.01 -5.45 -8.47
C ALA A 126 -3.70 -3.95 -8.52
N LEU A 127 -3.86 -3.31 -7.37
CA LEU A 127 -3.50 -1.94 -7.10
C LEU A 127 -2.53 -1.92 -5.92
N SER A 128 -1.43 -1.22 -6.06
CA SER A 128 -0.41 -1.10 -5.01
C SER A 128 0.32 0.24 -5.12
N PRO A 129 0.80 0.82 -4.03
CA PRO A 129 1.68 1.97 -4.08
C PRO A 129 3.00 1.58 -4.78
N TYR A 130 3.50 2.47 -5.61
CA TYR A 130 4.81 2.36 -6.25
C TYR A 130 5.84 3.21 -5.51
N SER A 131 5.46 4.43 -5.13
CA SER A 131 6.30 5.33 -4.35
C SER A 131 5.46 6.24 -3.49
N THR A 132 6.04 6.71 -2.41
CA THR A 132 5.43 7.67 -1.49
C THR A 132 6.30 8.90 -1.31
N VAL A 133 5.66 10.06 -1.33
CA VAL A 133 6.25 11.36 -1.02
C VAL A 133 5.54 11.90 0.20
N ASP A 134 6.27 12.03 1.29
CA ASP A 134 5.74 12.66 2.50
C ASP A 134 6.91 13.25 3.29
N TYR A 135 7.08 14.56 3.22
CA TYR A 135 8.14 15.27 3.93
C TYR A 135 7.65 16.58 4.54
N ARG A 136 8.25 16.92 5.66
CA ARG A 136 8.13 18.23 6.28
C ARG A 136 9.45 18.58 6.94
N PHE A 137 10.02 19.72 6.59
CA PHE A 137 11.19 20.26 7.26
C PHE A 137 11.12 21.77 7.34
N SER A 138 11.75 22.34 8.36
CA SER A 138 11.81 23.77 8.57
C SER A 138 13.25 24.25 8.45
N SER A 139 13.47 25.33 7.72
CA SER A 139 14.72 26.06 7.67
C SER A 139 14.53 27.41 8.35
N LYS A 140 15.54 27.82 9.12
CA LYS A 140 15.58 29.13 9.72
C LYS A 140 16.76 29.91 9.11
N ASP A 141 16.45 31.00 8.46
CA ASP A 141 17.46 31.93 7.94
C ASP A 141 17.45 33.19 8.77
N THR A 142 18.61 33.52 9.30
CA THR A 142 18.81 34.80 10.04
C THR A 142 19.35 35.81 9.04
N LEU A 143 18.47 36.71 8.59
CA LEU A 143 18.81 37.74 7.62
C LEU A 143 19.53 38.94 8.24
N SER A 144 19.40 39.15 9.57
CA SER A 144 20.00 40.23 10.34
C SER A 144 19.89 39.88 11.82
N ASP A 145 20.67 40.56 12.68
CA ASP A 145 20.66 40.33 14.15
C ASP A 145 19.25 40.40 14.79
N THR A 146 18.27 40.98 14.09
CA THR A 146 16.93 41.20 14.62
C THR A 146 15.83 40.47 13.84
N LEU A 147 16.12 39.92 12.64
CA LEU A 147 15.13 39.34 11.73
C LEU A 147 15.48 37.86 11.43
N THR A 148 14.68 36.94 12.00
CA THR A 148 14.75 35.54 11.71
C THR A 148 13.52 35.11 10.90
N SER A 149 13.73 34.63 9.70
CA SER A 149 12.67 34.02 8.87
C SER A 149 12.67 32.50 9.02
N ALA A 150 11.51 31.92 9.32
CA ALA A 150 11.32 30.49 9.38
C ALA A 150 10.48 30.02 8.20
N TYR A 151 11.05 29.16 7.37
CA TYR A 151 10.36 28.55 6.25
C TYR A 151 10.06 27.08 6.56
N THR A 152 8.82 26.68 6.32
CA THR A 152 8.43 25.27 6.42
C THR A 152 8.12 24.74 5.03
N TYR A 153 8.85 23.71 4.64
CA TYR A 153 8.66 22.99 3.38
C TYR A 153 7.94 21.69 3.67
N SER A 154 6.85 21.46 2.97
CA SER A 154 6.11 20.19 3.07
C SER A 154 5.65 19.76 1.69
N GLY A 155 5.71 18.45 1.44
CA GLY A 155 5.17 17.84 0.25
C GLY A 155 4.55 16.51 0.57
N ARG A 156 3.47 16.22 -0.12
CA ARG A 156 2.72 14.96 0.03
C ARG A 156 2.26 14.46 -1.32
N GLY A 157 2.36 13.16 -1.52
CA GLY A 157 1.89 12.51 -2.75
C GLY A 157 2.42 11.10 -2.88
N GLY A 158 2.45 10.63 -4.10
CA GLY A 158 2.96 9.30 -4.42
C GLY A 158 2.41 8.81 -5.75
N ILE A 159 2.93 7.70 -6.18
CA ILE A 159 2.51 7.01 -7.41
C ILE A 159 1.90 5.69 -7.00
N ASN A 160 0.70 5.41 -7.51
CA ASN A 160 0.07 4.11 -7.41
C ASN A 160 0.23 3.37 -8.73
N LYS A 161 0.48 2.06 -8.65
CA LYS A 161 0.59 1.16 -9.77
C LYS A 161 -0.64 0.27 -9.84
N ALA A 162 -1.33 0.31 -10.97
CA ALA A 162 -2.34 -0.67 -11.33
C ALA A 162 -1.70 -1.74 -12.21
N THR A 163 -1.91 -3.00 -11.88
CA THR A 163 -1.41 -4.16 -12.62
C THR A 163 -2.59 -4.99 -13.08
N MET A 164 -2.59 -5.35 -14.35
CA MET A 164 -3.53 -6.30 -14.92
C MET A 164 -2.73 -7.34 -15.70
N GLY A 165 -3.05 -8.60 -15.53
CA GLY A 165 -2.35 -9.66 -16.22
C GLY A 165 -3.17 -10.91 -16.39
N CYS A 166 -2.73 -11.72 -17.33
CA CYS A 166 -3.25 -13.07 -17.55
C CYS A 166 -2.10 -14.05 -17.70
N SER A 167 -2.33 -15.29 -17.33
CA SER A 167 -1.38 -16.37 -17.51
C SER A 167 -2.07 -17.66 -17.92
N ARG A 168 -1.32 -18.54 -18.56
CA ARG A 168 -1.77 -19.86 -18.99
C ARG A 168 -0.72 -20.91 -18.67
N LEU A 169 -1.14 -21.99 -18.04
CA LEU A 169 -0.28 -23.12 -17.77
C LEU A 169 -0.11 -23.96 -19.03
N PHE A 170 1.12 -24.08 -19.50
CA PHE A 170 1.52 -25.04 -20.54
C PHE A 170 2.21 -26.23 -19.86
N ARG A 171 1.75 -27.43 -20.14
CA ARG A 171 2.47 -28.68 -19.81
C ARG A 171 3.08 -29.18 -21.10
N PHE A 172 4.38 -29.22 -21.15
CA PHE A 172 5.11 -29.95 -22.17
C PHE A 172 5.15 -31.41 -21.69
N GLY A 173 4.60 -32.30 -22.50
CA GLY A 173 4.63 -33.74 -22.24
C GLY A 173 5.97 -34.35 -22.54
#